data_e630aa78f852acd4acede5eb18cfb627
#
_entry.id   e630aa78f852acd4acede5eb18cfb627
#
_cell.length_a   1.000
_cell.length_b   1.000
_cell.length_c   1.000
_cell.angle_alpha   90.00
_cell.angle_beta   90.00
_cell.angle_gamma   90.00
#
_symmetry.space_group_name_H-M   'P 1'
#
loop_
_entity.id
_entity.type
_entity.pdbx_description
1 polymer ?
#
loop_
_entity_poly.entity_id
_entity_poly.type
_entity_poly.pdbx_seq_one_letter_code
_entity_poly.pdbx_strand_id
1 'polypeptide(L)'
;VSSPQPPLGERPWAYSAFPVTVGAIRRLSPNFLRVTFFGEALQHFAPWGLDQRIKLVLPLPGDAPRDFRLAEFGLLEQPTPHPSDWYQRWRLLPEGERNVLRTYTPAATRPKVRELDVDVFIHEPAGPASAWALAARPGDHLVITGPDARNGWTGYGIHWQPDAHDRFLIVADETAFPAARNIVASLAPGAEADLLLDIDDAADDLVSGDLAVAGAVSALGSTETTTPAATVRLVVAERGTTTGPDDLIGVERAVRRWGAEHGAAARDDPRWYVWLAGESGATTRIRRYLTSELGIAKDRIAFLGYWRIGGALVG
;
A
#
# COMPACT_ATOMS: atom_id res chain seq x y z
N VAL A 1 -13.90 -11.02 26.46
CA VAL A 1 -14.07 -9.92 27.42
C VAL A 1 -13.22 -8.77 26.88
N SER A 2 -13.89 -7.76 26.33
CA SER A 2 -13.23 -6.56 25.81
C SER A 2 -12.63 -5.79 26.98
N SER A 3 -11.34 -5.55 27.00
CA SER A 3 -10.72 -4.65 27.98
C SER A 3 -11.40 -3.27 27.92
N PRO A 4 -11.65 -2.61 29.07
CA PRO A 4 -12.26 -1.29 29.04
C PRO A 4 -11.38 -0.32 28.25
N GLN A 5 -11.99 0.42 27.34
CA GLN A 5 -11.26 1.43 26.57
C GLN A 5 -10.82 2.56 27.51
N PRO A 6 -9.56 3.04 27.40
CA PRO A 6 -9.09 4.17 28.19
C PRO A 6 -9.91 5.44 27.90
N PRO A 7 -9.96 6.39 28.84
CA PRO A 7 -10.59 7.70 28.65
C PRO A 7 -10.09 8.41 27.38
N LEU A 8 -10.92 9.25 26.77
CA LEU A 8 -10.60 9.94 25.50
C LEU A 8 -9.27 10.72 25.54
N GLY A 9 -8.88 11.27 26.66
CA GLY A 9 -7.61 12.01 26.83
C GLY A 9 -6.37 11.10 27.01
N GLU A 10 -6.56 9.79 27.20
CA GLU A 10 -5.49 8.82 27.42
C GLU A 10 -5.33 7.84 26.24
N ARG A 11 -6.15 7.99 25.20
CA ARG A 11 -6.08 7.13 24.03
C ARG A 11 -4.94 7.60 23.12
N PRO A 12 -4.15 6.66 22.53
CA PRO A 12 -3.26 7.03 21.46
C PRO A 12 -4.06 7.61 20.29
N TRP A 13 -3.42 8.44 19.50
CA TRP A 13 -3.98 8.82 18.21
C TRP A 13 -4.21 7.57 17.35
N ALA A 14 -4.98 7.72 16.25
CA ALA A 14 -5.26 6.61 15.31
C ALA A 14 -4.00 5.86 14.86
N TYR A 15 -2.85 6.51 14.87
CA TYR A 15 -1.55 5.93 14.63
C TYR A 15 -0.63 6.08 15.82
N SER A 16 0.12 5.01 16.12
CA SER A 16 1.20 5.02 17.10
C SER A 16 2.54 4.75 16.44
N ALA A 17 3.60 5.05 17.17
CA ALA A 17 4.96 4.66 16.83
C ALA A 17 5.28 3.29 17.45
N PHE A 18 5.76 2.38 16.62
CA PHE A 18 6.13 1.02 16.97
C PHE A 18 7.62 0.84 16.70
N PRO A 19 8.48 0.87 17.75
CA PRO A 19 9.87 0.45 17.63
C PRO A 19 9.92 -1.02 17.24
N VAL A 20 10.69 -1.33 16.20
CA VAL A 20 10.80 -2.68 15.65
C VAL A 20 12.24 -3.03 15.31
N THR A 21 12.50 -4.32 15.21
CA THR A 21 13.79 -4.89 14.81
C THR A 21 13.57 -5.72 13.53
N VAL A 22 14.49 -5.64 12.60
CA VAL A 22 14.52 -6.52 11.43
C VAL A 22 14.78 -7.95 11.87
N GLY A 23 13.82 -8.85 11.65
CA GLY A 23 13.93 -10.28 11.96
C GLY A 23 14.48 -11.09 10.81
N ALA A 24 13.98 -10.84 9.62
CA ALA A 24 14.37 -11.54 8.40
C ALA A 24 14.27 -10.65 7.17
N ILE A 25 15.09 -10.93 6.17
CA ILE A 25 15.00 -10.33 4.84
C ILE A 25 15.01 -11.45 3.83
N ARG A 26 14.01 -11.47 2.96
CA ARG A 26 13.89 -12.50 1.93
C ARG A 26 13.65 -11.83 0.57
N ARG A 27 14.43 -12.22 -0.43
CA ARG A 27 14.15 -11.83 -1.81
C ARG A 27 12.96 -12.64 -2.31
N LEU A 28 11.94 -11.94 -2.81
CA LEU A 28 10.73 -12.56 -3.35
C LEU A 28 10.82 -12.74 -4.87
N SER A 29 11.44 -11.75 -5.55
CA SER A 29 11.61 -11.67 -6.98
C SER A 29 12.83 -10.81 -7.32
N PRO A 30 13.20 -10.59 -8.59
CA PRO A 30 14.34 -9.74 -8.93
C PRO A 30 14.32 -8.37 -8.26
N ASN A 31 13.13 -7.73 -8.16
CA ASN A 31 13.01 -6.39 -7.63
C ASN A 31 12.20 -6.29 -6.32
N PHE A 32 11.83 -7.41 -5.67
CA PHE A 32 11.14 -7.36 -4.39
C PHE A 32 11.94 -7.99 -3.25
N LEU A 33 12.03 -7.26 -2.15
CA LEU A 33 12.51 -7.75 -0.86
C LEU A 33 11.36 -7.71 0.16
N ARG A 34 11.12 -8.84 0.84
CA ARG A 34 10.29 -8.85 2.05
C ARG A 34 11.18 -8.62 3.25
N VAL A 35 10.84 -7.62 4.04
CA VAL A 35 11.43 -7.37 5.34
C VAL A 35 10.40 -7.73 6.41
N THR A 36 10.74 -8.72 7.24
CA THR A 36 9.93 -9.10 8.41
C THR A 36 10.47 -8.35 9.63
N PHE A 37 9.61 -7.57 10.24
CA PHE A 37 9.87 -6.85 11.48
C PHE A 37 9.25 -7.57 12.66
N PHE A 38 9.90 -7.49 13.81
CA PHE A 38 9.32 -7.92 15.08
C PHE A 38 9.52 -6.84 16.15
N GLY A 39 8.66 -6.83 17.17
CA GLY A 39 8.77 -5.90 18.30
C GLY A 39 7.60 -6.01 19.25
N GLU A 40 7.87 -5.84 20.55
CA GLU A 40 6.86 -5.93 21.60
C GLU A 40 5.66 -5.01 21.36
N ALA A 41 5.92 -3.79 20.87
CA ALA A 41 4.88 -2.81 20.59
C ALA A 41 3.88 -3.27 19.51
N LEU A 42 4.28 -4.15 18.59
CA LEU A 42 3.42 -4.67 17.53
C LEU A 42 2.22 -5.49 18.03
N GLN A 43 2.17 -5.88 19.31
CA GLN A 43 0.97 -6.45 19.92
C GLN A 43 -0.23 -5.50 19.85
N HIS A 44 0.02 -4.20 19.75
CA HIS A 44 -0.99 -3.14 19.64
C HIS A 44 -1.21 -2.66 18.21
N PHE A 45 -0.46 -3.17 17.25
CA PHE A 45 -0.65 -2.82 15.84
C PHE A 45 -1.98 -3.39 15.33
N ALA A 46 -2.80 -2.55 14.70
CA ALA A 46 -4.09 -2.98 14.19
C ALA A 46 -3.94 -3.70 12.84
N PRO A 47 -4.36 -4.98 12.73
CA PRO A 47 -4.23 -5.78 11.53
C PRO A 47 -5.40 -5.55 10.56
N TRP A 48 -5.66 -4.31 10.19
CA TRP A 48 -6.81 -3.99 9.34
C TRP A 48 -6.63 -4.44 7.88
N GLY A 49 -5.37 -4.61 7.43
CA GLY A 49 -5.11 -5.00 6.04
C GLY A 49 -5.52 -3.93 5.04
N LEU A 50 -6.17 -4.32 3.95
CA LEU A 50 -6.59 -3.42 2.89
C LEU A 50 -5.40 -2.61 2.34
N ASP A 51 -5.63 -1.36 1.98
CA ASP A 51 -4.60 -0.40 1.59
C ASP A 51 -4.06 0.42 2.78
N GLN A 52 -4.11 -0.14 4.00
CA GLN A 52 -3.66 0.52 5.22
C GLN A 52 -2.26 1.10 5.08
N ARG A 53 -2.16 2.40 5.19
CA ARG A 53 -0.89 3.12 5.11
C ARG A 53 -0.13 3.04 6.43
N ILE A 54 1.17 2.79 6.32
CA ILE A 54 2.14 2.94 7.42
C ILE A 54 3.28 3.84 6.95
N LYS A 55 4.08 4.36 7.89
CA LYS A 55 5.33 5.02 7.53
C LYS A 55 6.50 4.27 8.17
N LEU A 56 7.49 3.94 7.35
CA LEU A 56 8.81 3.56 7.83
C LEU A 56 9.60 4.83 8.11
N VAL A 57 10.11 4.94 9.33
CA VAL A 57 11.02 6.02 9.75
C VAL A 57 12.43 5.48 9.61
N LEU A 58 13.07 5.80 8.49
CA LEU A 58 14.39 5.27 8.17
C LEU A 58 15.46 5.91 9.07
N PRO A 59 16.51 5.15 9.48
CA PRO A 59 17.64 5.71 10.24
C PRO A 59 18.36 6.78 9.43
N LEU A 60 18.98 7.71 10.13
CA LEU A 60 19.88 8.67 9.50
C LEU A 60 21.11 7.94 8.93
N PRO A 61 21.63 8.37 7.77
CA PRO A 61 22.89 7.85 7.25
C PRO A 61 24.07 8.27 8.15
N GLY A 62 25.02 7.37 8.36
CA GLY A 62 26.27 7.65 9.12
C GLY A 62 26.67 6.54 10.07
N ASP A 63 27.76 6.76 10.81
CA ASP A 63 28.34 5.81 11.76
C ASP A 63 27.56 5.68 13.08
N ALA A 64 26.58 6.56 13.31
CA ALA A 64 25.59 6.43 14.38
C ALA A 64 24.35 5.70 13.85
N PRO A 65 24.36 4.36 13.75
CA PRO A 65 23.34 3.60 13.01
C PRO A 65 21.96 3.61 13.67
N ARG A 66 21.72 4.45 14.66
CA ARG A 66 20.54 4.38 15.53
C ARG A 66 20.02 5.74 15.98
N ASP A 67 20.56 6.82 15.48
CA ASP A 67 20.06 8.13 15.83
C ASP A 67 18.80 8.42 15.01
N PHE A 68 17.72 7.87 15.54
CA PHE A 68 16.41 8.35 15.19
C PHE A 68 16.21 9.60 16.03
N ARG A 69 16.33 10.77 15.47
CA ARG A 69 16.00 12.03 16.17
C ARG A 69 14.52 12.11 16.60
N LEU A 70 13.97 10.93 16.93
CA LEU A 70 12.58 10.71 17.25
C LEU A 70 12.16 11.44 18.54
N ALA A 71 13.09 11.55 19.50
CA ALA A 71 12.85 12.31 20.72
C ALA A 71 12.67 13.79 20.44
N GLU A 72 13.35 14.35 19.44
CA GLU A 72 13.28 15.77 19.12
C GLU A 72 11.94 16.18 18.50
N PHE A 73 11.30 15.29 17.76
CA PHE A 73 9.97 15.56 17.22
C PHE A 73 8.83 14.79 17.93
N GLY A 74 9.13 14.14 19.04
CA GLY A 74 8.12 13.60 19.95
C GLY A 74 7.40 12.35 19.48
N LEU A 75 7.90 11.65 18.46
CA LEU A 75 7.21 10.48 17.88
C LEU A 75 7.08 9.32 18.88
N LEU A 76 8.05 9.19 19.82
CA LEU A 76 8.06 8.12 20.82
C LEU A 76 7.37 8.49 22.15
N GLU A 77 6.80 9.67 22.25
CA GLU A 77 5.98 10.05 23.41
C GLU A 77 4.78 9.09 23.57
N GLN A 78 4.36 8.85 24.80
CA GLN A 78 3.24 7.97 25.07
C GLN A 78 2.13 8.70 25.85
N PRO A 79 0.92 8.72 25.30
CA PRO A 79 0.50 8.22 23.98
C PRO A 79 1.17 8.99 22.85
N THR A 80 1.33 8.35 21.69
CA THR A 80 1.91 9.01 20.52
C THR A 80 1.10 10.25 20.15
N PRO A 81 1.73 11.44 20.00
CA PRO A 81 1.03 12.67 19.69
C PRO A 81 0.32 12.63 18.34
N HIS A 82 -0.62 13.54 18.15
CA HIS A 82 -1.29 13.72 16.86
C HIS A 82 -0.26 14.02 15.74
N PRO A 83 -0.43 13.48 14.53
CA PRO A 83 0.49 13.76 13.42
C PRO A 83 0.73 15.24 13.14
N SER A 84 -0.27 16.12 13.36
CA SER A 84 -0.08 17.58 13.26
C SER A 84 1.04 18.10 14.16
N ASP A 85 1.29 17.46 15.30
CA ASP A 85 2.28 17.90 16.26
C ASP A 85 3.67 17.36 15.94
N TRP A 86 3.83 16.04 15.93
CA TRP A 86 5.14 15.45 15.68
C TRP A 86 5.61 15.65 14.23
N TYR A 87 4.72 15.62 13.23
CA TYR A 87 5.06 15.83 11.83
C TYR A 87 5.50 17.26 11.54
N GLN A 88 4.87 18.25 12.19
CA GLN A 88 5.33 19.63 12.09
C GLN A 88 6.72 19.81 12.71
N ARG A 89 6.95 19.26 13.91
CA ARG A 89 8.30 19.27 14.55
C ARG A 89 9.33 18.60 13.63
N TRP A 90 9.01 17.45 13.06
CA TRP A 90 9.86 16.75 12.09
C TRP A 90 10.18 17.64 10.87
N ARG A 91 9.21 18.38 10.33
CA ARG A 91 9.42 19.29 9.18
C ARG A 91 10.34 20.47 9.50
N LEU A 92 10.42 20.90 10.74
CA LEU A 92 11.29 22.00 11.19
C LEU A 92 12.75 21.56 11.29
N LEU A 93 13.05 20.28 11.36
CA LEU A 93 14.44 19.80 11.33
C LEU A 93 15.06 20.04 9.95
N PRO A 94 16.37 20.40 9.88
CA PRO A 94 17.07 20.50 8.61
C PRO A 94 16.97 19.21 7.80
N GLU A 95 16.88 19.30 6.48
CA GLU A 95 16.65 18.14 5.62
C GLU A 95 17.68 17.03 5.79
N GLY A 96 18.95 17.40 5.93
CA GLY A 96 20.06 16.44 6.16
C GLY A 96 20.11 15.85 7.58
N GLU A 97 19.30 16.36 8.51
CA GLU A 97 19.31 15.99 9.92
C GLU A 97 18.01 15.30 10.38
N ARG A 98 17.05 15.15 9.50
CA ARG A 98 15.79 14.50 9.81
C ARG A 98 15.68 13.12 9.17
N ASN A 99 15.06 12.19 9.91
CA ASN A 99 14.78 10.85 9.40
C ASN A 99 13.93 10.90 8.14
N VAL A 100 14.26 10.08 7.16
CA VAL A 100 13.46 9.93 5.95
C VAL A 100 12.21 9.09 6.26
N LEU A 101 11.06 9.62 5.93
CA LEU A 101 9.78 8.91 6.05
C LEU A 101 9.37 8.32 4.70
N ARG A 102 9.01 7.04 4.67
CA ARG A 102 8.46 6.40 3.46
C ARG A 102 7.19 5.65 3.77
N THR A 103 6.20 5.83 2.92
CA THR A 103 4.89 5.19 3.07
C THR A 103 4.88 3.82 2.42
N TYR A 104 4.32 2.85 3.13
CA TYR A 104 4.15 1.48 2.67
C TYR A 104 2.76 0.96 3.07
N THR A 105 2.38 -0.16 2.49
CA THR A 105 1.27 -1.00 2.95
C THR A 105 1.86 -2.29 3.53
N PRO A 106 1.48 -2.73 4.73
CA PRO A 106 1.89 -4.03 5.25
C PRO A 106 1.47 -5.16 4.32
N ALA A 107 2.40 -6.03 3.96
CA ALA A 107 2.10 -7.25 3.21
C ALA A 107 1.39 -8.28 4.09
N ALA A 108 1.76 -8.34 5.37
CA ALA A 108 1.09 -9.15 6.38
C ALA A 108 1.30 -8.56 7.77
N THR A 109 0.32 -8.77 8.64
CA THR A 109 0.40 -8.36 10.07
C THR A 109 0.02 -9.52 10.95
N ARG A 110 0.84 -9.82 11.96
CA ARG A 110 0.67 -10.93 12.88
C ARG A 110 0.84 -10.47 14.34
N PRO A 111 -0.11 -9.68 14.91
CA PRO A 111 0.06 -9.07 16.22
C PRO A 111 0.27 -10.10 17.36
N LYS A 112 -0.32 -11.29 17.25
CA LYS A 112 -0.18 -12.37 18.26
C LYS A 112 1.26 -12.86 18.41
N VAL A 113 2.04 -12.84 17.34
CA VAL A 113 3.47 -13.17 17.34
C VAL A 113 4.34 -11.94 17.19
N ARG A 114 3.74 -10.73 17.20
CA ARG A 114 4.40 -9.43 17.16
C ARG A 114 5.28 -9.23 15.94
N GLU A 115 4.76 -9.64 14.78
CA GLU A 115 5.46 -9.55 13.51
C GLU A 115 4.65 -8.74 12.48
N LEU A 116 5.39 -8.09 11.57
CA LEU A 116 4.84 -7.35 10.44
C LEU A 116 5.78 -7.51 9.24
N ASP A 117 5.21 -7.83 8.08
CA ASP A 117 5.94 -7.90 6.81
C ASP A 117 5.71 -6.67 5.95
N VAL A 118 6.77 -6.16 5.36
CA VAL A 118 6.73 -5.13 4.33
C VAL A 118 7.45 -5.65 3.09
N ASP A 119 6.76 -5.60 1.95
CA ASP A 119 7.36 -5.87 0.65
C ASP A 119 7.89 -4.55 0.08
N VAL A 120 9.19 -4.49 -0.13
CA VAL A 120 9.88 -3.31 -0.65
C VAL A 120 10.22 -3.55 -2.11
N PHE A 121 9.62 -2.78 -3.00
CA PHE A 121 10.00 -2.74 -4.41
C PHE A 121 11.32 -1.96 -4.56
N ILE A 122 12.31 -2.62 -5.12
CA ILE A 122 13.65 -2.07 -5.36
C ILE A 122 13.69 -1.51 -6.77
N HIS A 123 13.81 -0.21 -6.89
CA HIS A 123 13.95 0.47 -8.18
C HIS A 123 15.35 1.03 -8.37
N GLU A 124 15.76 1.20 -9.61
CA GLU A 124 17.01 1.87 -9.97
C GLU A 124 16.74 3.20 -10.68
N PRO A 125 17.46 4.29 -10.29
CA PRO A 125 18.38 4.36 -9.15
C PRO A 125 17.67 4.15 -7.80
N ALA A 126 18.38 3.52 -6.84
CA ALA A 126 17.82 3.22 -5.53
C ALA A 126 17.49 4.51 -4.75
N GLY A 127 16.21 4.70 -4.41
CA GLY A 127 15.81 5.72 -3.47
C GLY A 127 16.15 5.34 -2.02
N PRO A 128 15.93 6.23 -1.03
CA PRO A 128 16.33 5.98 0.36
C PRO A 128 15.80 4.67 0.95
N ALA A 129 14.56 4.27 0.66
CA ALA A 129 13.99 3.02 1.17
C ALA A 129 14.60 1.80 0.49
N SER A 130 14.78 1.83 -0.84
CA SER A 130 15.44 0.76 -1.58
C SER A 130 16.89 0.60 -1.11
N ALA A 131 17.63 1.70 -0.97
CA ALA A 131 19.00 1.68 -0.48
C ALA A 131 19.10 1.11 0.96
N TRP A 132 18.19 1.53 1.84
CA TRP A 132 18.12 0.98 3.19
C TRP A 132 17.80 -0.53 3.17
N ALA A 133 16.79 -0.96 2.42
CA ALA A 133 16.38 -2.36 2.38
C ALA A 133 17.47 -3.29 1.81
N LEU A 134 18.26 -2.81 0.84
CA LEU A 134 19.39 -3.54 0.28
C LEU A 134 20.57 -3.67 1.27
N ALA A 135 20.73 -2.71 2.18
CA ALA A 135 21.79 -2.70 3.18
C ALA A 135 21.38 -3.32 4.53
N ALA A 136 20.07 -3.44 4.78
CA ALA A 136 19.51 -3.88 6.05
C ALA A 136 19.92 -5.32 6.40
N ARG A 137 20.00 -5.59 7.70
CA ARG A 137 20.39 -6.91 8.26
C ARG A 137 19.47 -7.27 9.42
N PRO A 138 19.27 -8.56 9.71
CA PRO A 138 18.64 -8.99 10.95
C PRO A 138 19.34 -8.35 12.16
N GLY A 139 18.54 -7.81 13.07
CA GLY A 139 19.01 -7.06 14.23
C GLY A 139 19.02 -5.54 14.04
N ASP A 140 18.86 -5.02 12.83
CA ASP A 140 18.74 -3.57 12.63
C ASP A 140 17.42 -3.05 13.20
N HIS A 141 17.44 -1.80 13.67
CA HIS A 141 16.27 -1.17 14.27
C HIS A 141 15.61 -0.18 13.34
N LEU A 142 14.28 -0.09 13.44
CA LEU A 142 13.45 0.85 12.73
C LEU A 142 12.29 1.33 13.62
N VAL A 143 11.64 2.40 13.24
CA VAL A 143 10.34 2.76 13.80
C VAL A 143 9.29 2.76 12.69
N ILE A 144 8.16 2.13 12.96
CA ILE A 144 7.00 2.12 12.07
C ILE A 144 5.91 2.96 12.72
N THR A 145 5.29 3.89 11.98
CA THR A 145 4.03 4.47 12.43
C THR A 145 2.89 3.80 11.70
N GLY A 146 1.87 3.40 12.44
CA GLY A 146 0.74 2.66 11.88
C GLY A 146 -0.48 2.67 12.79
N PRO A 147 -1.58 2.02 12.37
CA PRO A 147 -2.82 2.01 13.12
C PRO A 147 -2.67 1.32 14.46
N ASP A 148 -3.29 1.90 15.49
CA ASP A 148 -3.26 1.39 16.86
C ASP A 148 -4.59 0.75 17.23
N ALA A 149 -4.56 -0.55 17.49
CA ALA A 149 -5.75 -1.34 17.85
C ALA A 149 -6.43 -0.86 19.14
N ARG A 150 -5.68 -0.21 20.04
CA ARG A 150 -6.23 0.33 21.31
C ARG A 150 -7.23 1.45 21.05
N ASN A 151 -7.14 2.13 19.90
CA ASN A 151 -8.09 3.16 19.51
C ASN A 151 -9.32 2.61 18.75
N GLY A 152 -9.38 1.31 18.50
CA GLY A 152 -10.41 0.68 17.69
C GLY A 152 -10.30 1.01 16.19
N TRP A 153 -11.32 0.64 15.44
CA TRP A 153 -11.38 0.95 14.01
C TRP A 153 -11.60 2.45 13.80
N THR A 154 -10.68 3.09 13.12
CA THR A 154 -10.77 4.52 12.78
C THR A 154 -10.91 4.77 11.28
N GLY A 155 -10.55 3.79 10.44
CA GLY A 155 -10.48 3.95 8.99
C GLY A 155 -9.39 4.93 8.51
N TYR A 156 -8.61 5.51 9.44
CA TYR A 156 -7.59 6.49 9.09
C TYR A 156 -6.46 5.86 8.27
N GLY A 157 -6.17 6.44 7.11
CA GLY A 157 -5.15 5.91 6.19
C GLY A 157 -5.60 4.74 5.34
N ILE A 158 -6.91 4.41 5.35
CA ILE A 158 -7.55 3.46 4.45
C ILE A 158 -8.38 4.24 3.44
N HIS A 159 -8.18 3.95 2.16
CA HIS A 159 -8.92 4.58 1.06
C HIS A 159 -9.85 3.60 0.36
N TRP A 160 -9.66 2.29 0.58
CA TRP A 160 -10.60 1.27 0.16
C TRP A 160 -11.86 1.34 1.02
N GLN A 161 -12.90 1.98 0.49
CA GLN A 161 -14.17 2.21 1.17
C GLN A 161 -15.33 1.91 0.21
N PRO A 162 -15.53 0.63 -0.15
CA PRO A 162 -16.50 0.25 -1.18
C PRO A 162 -17.96 0.28 -0.72
N ASP A 163 -18.25 0.59 0.56
CA ASP A 163 -19.59 0.56 1.13
C ASP A 163 -20.39 -0.70 0.71
N ALA A 164 -21.51 -0.53 0.01
CA ALA A 164 -22.37 -1.61 -0.47
C ALA A 164 -22.05 -2.07 -1.92
N HIS A 165 -20.89 -1.67 -2.48
CA HIS A 165 -20.52 -2.08 -3.83
C HIS A 165 -20.03 -3.54 -3.84
N ASP A 166 -20.31 -4.24 -4.93
CA ASP A 166 -19.94 -5.65 -5.14
C ASP A 166 -19.25 -5.91 -6.49
N ARG A 167 -19.06 -4.87 -7.30
CA ARG A 167 -18.34 -4.90 -8.57
C ARG A 167 -17.16 -3.95 -8.55
N PHE A 168 -15.99 -4.44 -8.89
CA PHE A 168 -14.76 -3.69 -8.65
C PHE A 168 -13.85 -3.64 -9.87
N LEU A 169 -13.26 -2.47 -10.09
CA LEU A 169 -12.05 -2.33 -10.87
C LEU A 169 -10.90 -1.96 -9.91
N ILE A 170 -9.90 -2.81 -9.81
CA ILE A 170 -8.71 -2.62 -8.97
C ILE A 170 -7.52 -2.49 -9.90
N VAL A 171 -6.80 -1.36 -9.83
CA VAL A 171 -5.63 -1.10 -10.67
C VAL A 171 -4.44 -0.79 -9.78
N ALA A 172 -3.34 -1.52 -9.96
CA ALA A 172 -2.16 -1.43 -9.14
C ALA A 172 -0.87 -1.57 -9.96
N ASP A 173 0.15 -0.77 -9.65
CA ASP A 173 1.52 -1.08 -10.04
C ASP A 173 2.24 -1.87 -8.92
N GLU A 174 3.51 -2.23 -9.12
CA GLU A 174 4.30 -3.04 -8.20
C GLU A 174 4.28 -2.48 -6.76
N THR A 175 4.30 -1.16 -6.61
CA THR A 175 4.31 -0.50 -5.28
C THR A 175 3.01 -0.71 -4.52
N ALA A 176 1.93 -0.99 -5.22
CA ALA A 176 0.59 -1.18 -4.69
C ALA A 176 0.16 -2.66 -4.59
N PHE A 177 0.99 -3.63 -4.99
CA PHE A 177 0.66 -5.06 -4.92
C PHE A 177 0.24 -5.54 -3.52
N PRO A 178 0.91 -5.14 -2.42
CA PRO A 178 0.46 -5.54 -1.08
C PRO A 178 -0.97 -5.06 -0.77
N ALA A 179 -1.31 -3.83 -1.17
CA ALA A 179 -2.66 -3.28 -1.00
C ALA A 179 -3.69 -4.04 -1.86
N ALA A 180 -3.39 -4.26 -3.14
CA ALA A 180 -4.27 -4.99 -4.06
C ALA A 180 -4.56 -6.41 -3.55
N ARG A 181 -3.53 -7.15 -3.08
CA ARG A 181 -3.71 -8.48 -2.47
C ARG A 181 -4.61 -8.45 -1.25
N ASN A 182 -4.35 -7.52 -0.34
CA ASN A 182 -5.15 -7.37 0.88
C ASN A 182 -6.61 -7.04 0.55
N ILE A 183 -6.84 -6.16 -0.42
CA ILE A 183 -8.19 -5.78 -0.89
C ILE A 183 -8.90 -7.01 -1.47
N VAL A 184 -8.26 -7.72 -2.41
CA VAL A 184 -8.83 -8.92 -3.02
C VAL A 184 -9.16 -9.98 -1.97
N ALA A 185 -8.26 -10.20 -0.99
CA ALA A 185 -8.51 -11.14 0.10
C ALA A 185 -9.69 -10.73 1.02
N SER A 186 -10.09 -9.46 1.00
CA SER A 186 -11.20 -8.92 1.80
C SER A 186 -12.55 -8.93 1.10
N LEU A 187 -12.60 -9.28 -0.20
CA LEU A 187 -13.83 -9.23 -0.97
C LEU A 187 -14.87 -10.22 -0.42
N ALA A 188 -16.11 -9.74 -0.35
CA ALA A 188 -17.22 -10.53 0.15
C ALA A 188 -17.62 -11.66 -0.83
N PRO A 189 -18.27 -12.73 -0.35
CA PRO A 189 -18.86 -13.74 -1.21
C PRO A 189 -19.79 -13.14 -2.27
N GLY A 190 -19.60 -13.56 -3.52
CA GLY A 190 -20.38 -13.08 -4.67
C GLY A 190 -19.90 -11.76 -5.27
N ALA A 191 -18.86 -11.13 -4.73
CA ALA A 191 -18.25 -9.97 -5.35
C ALA A 191 -17.54 -10.35 -6.67
N GLU A 192 -17.53 -9.42 -7.62
CA GLU A 192 -16.83 -9.54 -8.90
C GLU A 192 -15.77 -8.44 -8.99
N ALA A 193 -14.53 -8.79 -9.31
CA ALA A 193 -13.44 -7.83 -9.42
C ALA A 193 -12.61 -8.05 -10.70
N ASP A 194 -12.33 -6.96 -11.40
CA ASP A 194 -11.32 -6.89 -12.43
C ASP A 194 -10.04 -6.30 -11.81
N LEU A 195 -9.00 -7.11 -11.70
CA LEU A 195 -7.70 -6.72 -11.17
C LEU A 195 -6.71 -6.53 -12.33
N LEU A 196 -6.28 -5.29 -12.55
CA LEU A 196 -5.31 -4.92 -13.56
C LEU A 196 -3.99 -4.53 -12.88
N LEU A 197 -2.94 -5.29 -13.17
CA LEU A 197 -1.61 -5.06 -12.63
C LEU A 197 -0.70 -4.45 -13.69
N ASP A 198 0.01 -3.38 -13.33
CA ASP A 198 1.08 -2.80 -14.12
C ASP A 198 2.41 -3.35 -13.61
N ILE A 199 3.19 -3.93 -14.51
CA ILE A 199 4.43 -4.62 -14.17
C ILE A 199 5.51 -4.28 -15.20
N ASP A 200 6.72 -4.04 -14.72
CA ASP A 200 7.87 -3.75 -15.58
C ASP A 200 8.62 -5.04 -15.97
N ASP A 201 8.79 -5.94 -15.02
CA ASP A 201 9.38 -7.26 -15.21
C ASP A 201 8.40 -8.35 -14.81
N ALA A 202 8.08 -9.26 -15.73
CA ALA A 202 7.16 -10.38 -15.49
C ALA A 202 7.57 -11.26 -14.29
N ALA A 203 8.87 -11.29 -13.95
CA ALA A 203 9.37 -12.03 -12.79
C ALA A 203 8.98 -11.37 -11.45
N ASP A 204 8.51 -10.12 -11.45
CA ASP A 204 8.04 -9.40 -10.28
C ASP A 204 6.53 -9.58 -10.01
N ASP A 205 5.85 -10.41 -10.78
CA ASP A 205 4.45 -10.73 -10.52
C ASP A 205 4.30 -11.60 -9.26
N LEU A 206 4.15 -10.92 -8.13
CA LEU A 206 3.89 -11.57 -6.83
C LEU A 206 2.40 -11.84 -6.59
N VAL A 207 1.52 -11.32 -7.42
CA VAL A 207 0.07 -11.36 -7.18
C VAL A 207 -0.55 -12.59 -7.82
N SER A 208 -0.20 -12.89 -9.07
CA SER A 208 -0.75 -14.05 -9.80
C SER A 208 -0.50 -15.37 -9.07
N GLY A 209 0.71 -15.54 -8.51
CA GLY A 209 1.07 -16.74 -7.75
C GLY A 209 0.25 -16.90 -6.47
N ASP A 210 0.06 -15.83 -5.71
CA ASP A 210 -0.72 -15.85 -4.47
C ASP A 210 -2.21 -16.11 -4.75
N LEU A 211 -2.76 -15.56 -5.82
CA LEU A 211 -4.14 -15.81 -6.26
C LEU A 211 -4.30 -17.26 -6.76
N ALA A 212 -3.32 -17.82 -7.44
CA ALA A 212 -3.34 -19.21 -7.90
C ALA A 212 -3.40 -20.21 -6.73
N VAL A 213 -2.62 -19.98 -5.68
CA VAL A 213 -2.63 -20.80 -4.45
C VAL A 213 -3.97 -20.70 -3.73
N ALA A 214 -4.66 -19.57 -3.82
CA ALA A 214 -5.99 -19.38 -3.25
C ALA A 214 -7.15 -20.04 -4.04
N GLY A 215 -6.84 -20.78 -5.11
CA GLY A 215 -7.84 -21.42 -5.98
C GLY A 215 -8.28 -20.56 -7.16
N ALA A 216 -7.47 -19.70 -7.51
CA ALA A 216 -7.70 -18.44 -8.15
C ALA A 216 -6.77 -18.15 -9.33
N VAL A 217 -6.55 -18.90 -10.38
CA VAL A 217 -6.04 -18.41 -11.69
C VAL A 217 -5.95 -19.52 -12.75
N SER A 218 -6.33 -19.24 -13.98
CA SER A 218 -5.88 -19.90 -15.17
C SER A 218 -5.20 -18.91 -16.12
N ALA A 219 -4.15 -19.31 -16.79
CA ALA A 219 -3.25 -18.42 -17.51
C ALA A 219 -3.71 -18.12 -18.94
N LEU A 220 -3.29 -16.96 -19.41
CA LEU A 220 -3.38 -16.36 -20.74
C LEU A 220 -4.69 -15.62 -21.09
N GLY A 221 -4.60 -14.31 -20.96
CA GLY A 221 -5.50 -13.35 -21.58
C GLY A 221 -6.66 -12.86 -20.74
N SER A 222 -7.31 -13.66 -20.02
CA SER A 222 -8.24 -13.34 -18.94
C SER A 222 -8.55 -14.60 -18.17
N THR A 223 -8.40 -14.54 -16.88
CA THR A 223 -8.62 -15.70 -16.05
C THR A 223 -9.64 -15.40 -14.99
N GLU A 224 -10.74 -16.11 -15.03
CA GLU A 224 -11.68 -16.15 -13.92
C GLU A 224 -11.15 -17.06 -12.85
N THR A 225 -11.13 -16.55 -11.66
CA THR A 225 -10.73 -17.25 -10.50
C THR A 225 -11.80 -17.16 -9.45
N THR A 226 -12.26 -18.27 -9.02
CA THR A 226 -13.26 -18.34 -7.96
C THR A 226 -12.55 -18.65 -6.66
N THR A 227 -12.35 -17.63 -5.83
CA THR A 227 -12.20 -17.92 -4.41
C THR A 227 -13.55 -18.45 -3.93
N PRO A 228 -13.65 -19.21 -2.83
CA PRO A 228 -14.96 -19.58 -2.29
C PRO A 228 -15.89 -18.39 -2.03
N ALA A 229 -15.35 -17.17 -2.11
CA ALA A 229 -16.00 -15.93 -1.73
C ALA A 229 -16.25 -14.95 -2.89
N ALA A 230 -15.29 -14.72 -3.79
CA ALA A 230 -15.39 -13.71 -4.85
C ALA A 230 -14.86 -14.23 -6.19
N THR A 231 -15.30 -13.63 -7.30
CA THR A 231 -14.75 -13.90 -8.64
C THR A 231 -13.80 -12.77 -9.02
N VAL A 232 -12.54 -13.09 -9.34
CA VAL A 232 -11.53 -12.10 -9.72
C VAL A 232 -10.98 -12.42 -11.11
N ARG A 233 -11.13 -11.48 -12.04
CA ARG A 233 -10.49 -11.52 -13.35
C ARG A 233 -9.18 -10.75 -13.26
N LEU A 234 -8.06 -11.44 -13.50
CA LEU A 234 -6.73 -10.84 -13.45
C LEU A 234 -6.21 -10.54 -14.86
N VAL A 235 -5.71 -9.33 -15.05
CA VAL A 235 -4.97 -8.91 -16.23
C VAL A 235 -3.63 -8.33 -15.79
N VAL A 236 -2.55 -8.96 -16.22
CA VAL A 236 -1.19 -8.43 -16.05
C VAL A 236 -0.80 -7.67 -17.30
N ALA A 237 -0.50 -6.39 -17.16
CA ALA A 237 -0.12 -5.50 -18.24
C ALA A 237 1.36 -5.14 -18.10
N GLU A 238 2.18 -5.56 -19.07
CA GLU A 238 3.58 -5.12 -19.13
C GLU A 238 3.62 -3.61 -19.43
N ARG A 239 4.36 -2.86 -18.61
CA ARG A 239 4.46 -1.39 -18.69
C ARG A 239 4.94 -0.96 -20.06
N GLY A 240 6.00 -1.56 -20.57
CA GLY A 240 6.62 -1.21 -21.84
C GLY A 240 7.26 0.19 -21.81
N THR A 241 7.98 0.51 -22.87
CA THR A 241 8.59 1.83 -23.05
C THR A 241 7.63 2.78 -23.75
N THR A 242 7.47 3.98 -23.21
CA THR A 242 6.79 5.08 -23.91
C THR A 242 7.81 5.85 -24.75
N THR A 243 7.48 6.13 -26.02
CA THR A 243 8.34 6.88 -26.94
C THR A 243 7.91 8.32 -27.12
N GLY A 244 6.72 8.68 -26.60
CA GLY A 244 6.16 10.03 -26.67
C GLY A 244 5.23 10.36 -25.49
N PRO A 245 4.92 11.66 -25.32
CA PRO A 245 4.07 12.12 -24.21
C PRO A 245 2.62 11.62 -24.26
N ASP A 246 2.16 11.21 -25.44
CA ASP A 246 0.81 10.69 -25.66
C ASP A 246 0.74 9.15 -25.62
N ASP A 247 1.89 8.49 -25.47
CA ASP A 247 1.94 7.04 -25.39
C ASP A 247 1.41 6.55 -24.03
N LEU A 248 0.47 5.64 -24.09
CA LEU A 248 -0.11 5.01 -22.89
C LEU A 248 0.82 3.88 -22.41
N ILE A 249 1.08 3.85 -21.11
CA ILE A 249 1.73 2.69 -20.47
C ILE A 249 0.81 1.46 -20.49
N GLY A 250 1.36 0.28 -20.17
CA GLY A 250 0.64 -1.00 -20.24
C GLY A 250 -0.71 -0.99 -19.55
N VAL A 251 -0.73 -0.52 -18.31
CA VAL A 251 -1.97 -0.48 -17.51
C VAL A 251 -2.99 0.53 -18.05
N GLU A 252 -2.57 1.65 -18.61
CA GLU A 252 -3.51 2.61 -19.22
C GLU A 252 -4.19 2.01 -20.46
N ARG A 253 -3.46 1.26 -21.27
CA ARG A 253 -4.04 0.48 -22.37
C ARG A 253 -5.00 -0.59 -21.88
N ALA A 254 -4.65 -1.28 -20.80
CA ALA A 254 -5.52 -2.28 -20.18
C ALA A 254 -6.83 -1.68 -19.65
N VAL A 255 -6.75 -0.53 -18.98
CA VAL A 255 -7.94 0.21 -18.50
C VAL A 255 -8.80 0.70 -19.66
N ARG A 256 -8.22 1.14 -20.78
CA ARG A 256 -9.00 1.54 -21.96
C ARG A 256 -9.73 0.35 -22.61
N ARG A 257 -9.10 -0.83 -22.66
CA ARG A 257 -9.78 -2.06 -23.10
C ARG A 257 -10.92 -2.42 -22.16
N TRP A 258 -10.65 -2.42 -20.85
CA TRP A 258 -11.67 -2.63 -19.84
C TRP A 258 -12.84 -1.63 -20.00
N GLY A 259 -12.53 -0.37 -20.24
CA GLY A 259 -13.54 0.68 -20.45
C GLY A 259 -14.39 0.46 -21.71
N ALA A 260 -13.82 -0.08 -22.77
CA ALA A 260 -14.57 -0.44 -23.98
C ALA A 260 -15.55 -1.62 -23.72
N GLU A 261 -15.18 -2.56 -22.85
CA GLU A 261 -15.99 -3.74 -22.51
C GLU A 261 -17.02 -3.45 -21.43
N HIS A 262 -16.64 -2.72 -20.37
CA HIS A 262 -17.43 -2.57 -19.15
C HIS A 262 -17.84 -1.12 -18.84
N GLY A 263 -17.28 -0.12 -19.54
CA GLY A 263 -17.44 1.29 -19.18
C GLY A 263 -18.89 1.77 -19.13
N ALA A 264 -19.74 1.34 -20.05
CA ALA A 264 -21.15 1.68 -20.03
C ALA A 264 -21.86 1.08 -18.81
N ALA A 265 -21.60 -0.20 -18.52
CA ALA A 265 -22.16 -0.88 -17.35
C ALA A 265 -21.66 -0.22 -16.06
N ALA A 266 -20.36 0.08 -15.98
CA ALA A 266 -19.77 0.72 -14.79
C ALA A 266 -20.29 2.14 -14.55
N ARG A 267 -20.63 2.88 -15.60
CA ARG A 267 -21.30 4.18 -15.48
C ARG A 267 -22.71 4.04 -14.91
N ASP A 268 -23.51 3.15 -15.49
CA ASP A 268 -24.94 3.06 -15.28
C ASP A 268 -25.34 2.21 -14.06
N ASP A 269 -24.49 1.23 -13.68
CA ASP A 269 -24.69 0.38 -12.51
C ASP A 269 -23.95 0.94 -11.28
N PRO A 270 -24.69 1.41 -10.25
CA PRO A 270 -24.08 2.00 -9.06
C PRO A 270 -23.28 1.01 -8.20
N ARG A 271 -23.36 -0.30 -8.48
CA ARG A 271 -22.60 -1.32 -7.73
C ARG A 271 -21.10 -1.33 -8.03
N TRP A 272 -20.67 -0.63 -9.10
CA TRP A 272 -19.26 -0.52 -9.44
C TRP A 272 -18.51 0.48 -8.56
N TYR A 273 -17.37 0.04 -8.03
CA TYR A 273 -16.40 0.86 -7.33
C TYR A 273 -15.01 0.65 -7.93
N VAL A 274 -14.22 1.71 -7.98
CA VAL A 274 -12.88 1.69 -8.57
C VAL A 274 -11.85 2.08 -7.52
N TRP A 275 -10.76 1.33 -7.47
CA TRP A 275 -9.58 1.67 -6.66
C TRP A 275 -8.34 1.66 -7.54
N LEU A 276 -7.58 2.77 -7.51
CA LEU A 276 -6.39 2.98 -8.32
C LEU A 276 -5.22 3.35 -7.41
N ALA A 277 -4.08 2.64 -7.50
CA ALA A 277 -2.85 3.05 -6.82
C ALA A 277 -1.61 2.76 -7.65
N GLY A 278 -0.63 3.67 -7.59
CA GLY A 278 0.62 3.54 -8.32
C GLY A 278 1.26 4.89 -8.63
N GLU A 279 1.88 4.99 -9.83
CA GLU A 279 2.50 6.24 -10.29
C GLU A 279 1.45 7.36 -10.41
N SER A 280 1.77 8.54 -9.86
CA SER A 280 0.81 9.65 -9.71
C SER A 280 0.28 10.20 -11.03
N GLY A 281 1.12 10.25 -12.06
CA GLY A 281 0.73 10.73 -13.38
C GLY A 281 -0.22 9.74 -14.05
N ALA A 282 0.11 8.46 -14.02
CA ALA A 282 -0.70 7.39 -14.58
C ALA A 282 -2.06 7.29 -13.88
N THR A 283 -2.09 7.26 -12.54
CA THR A 283 -3.34 7.22 -11.78
C THR A 283 -4.23 8.43 -12.05
N THR A 284 -3.63 9.61 -12.24
CA THR A 284 -4.37 10.84 -12.60
C THR A 284 -4.97 10.76 -14.00
N ARG A 285 -4.22 10.25 -15.00
CA ARG A 285 -4.71 10.09 -16.39
C ARG A 285 -5.80 9.03 -16.45
N ILE A 286 -5.62 7.89 -15.76
CA ILE A 286 -6.63 6.83 -15.66
C ILE A 286 -7.92 7.37 -15.02
N ARG A 287 -7.81 8.06 -13.89
CA ARG A 287 -8.97 8.68 -13.22
C ARG A 287 -9.71 9.64 -14.16
N ARG A 288 -8.97 10.49 -14.88
CA ARG A 288 -9.57 11.42 -15.84
C ARG A 288 -10.33 10.67 -16.95
N TYR A 289 -9.77 9.61 -17.49
CA TYR A 289 -10.43 8.75 -18.47
C TYR A 289 -11.74 8.19 -17.92
N LEU A 290 -11.70 7.57 -16.74
CA LEU A 290 -12.87 6.95 -16.11
C LEU A 290 -13.97 7.98 -15.80
N THR A 291 -13.61 9.18 -15.34
CA THR A 291 -14.61 10.20 -14.98
C THR A 291 -15.08 11.04 -16.15
N SER A 292 -14.21 11.47 -17.04
CA SER A 292 -14.53 12.45 -18.08
C SER A 292 -14.91 11.81 -19.41
N GLU A 293 -14.34 10.64 -19.75
CA GLU A 293 -14.65 9.96 -21.02
C GLU A 293 -15.71 8.87 -20.80
N LEU A 294 -15.63 8.06 -19.72
CA LEU A 294 -16.61 7.02 -19.44
C LEU A 294 -17.80 7.51 -18.59
N GLY A 295 -17.65 8.63 -17.86
CA GLY A 295 -18.74 9.20 -17.07
C GLY A 295 -18.99 8.50 -15.72
N ILE A 296 -18.03 7.71 -15.21
CA ILE A 296 -18.15 7.08 -13.88
C ILE A 296 -18.11 8.16 -12.80
N ALA A 297 -19.02 8.10 -11.84
CA ALA A 297 -19.14 9.08 -10.77
C ALA A 297 -17.86 9.14 -9.90
N LYS A 298 -17.44 10.36 -9.54
CA LYS A 298 -16.15 10.61 -8.87
C LYS A 298 -16.07 10.02 -7.46
N ASP A 299 -17.18 9.93 -6.78
CA ASP A 299 -17.33 9.36 -5.44
C ASP A 299 -17.19 7.83 -5.42
N ARG A 300 -17.32 7.19 -6.57
CA ARG A 300 -17.07 5.76 -6.75
C ARG A 300 -15.61 5.43 -7.14
N ILE A 301 -14.71 6.40 -7.11
CA ILE A 301 -13.32 6.21 -7.51
C ILE A 301 -12.37 6.68 -6.42
N ALA A 302 -11.73 5.75 -5.70
CA ALA A 302 -10.56 6.02 -4.90
C ALA A 302 -9.30 5.96 -5.78
N PHE A 303 -8.42 6.96 -5.67
CA PHE A 303 -7.17 6.97 -6.42
C PHE A 303 -6.03 7.54 -5.57
N LEU A 304 -4.86 6.91 -5.67
CA LEU A 304 -3.70 7.23 -4.85
C LEU A 304 -2.42 7.25 -5.69
N GLY A 305 -1.69 8.35 -5.62
CA GLY A 305 -0.29 8.36 -6.05
C GLY A 305 0.57 7.77 -4.95
N TYR A 306 1.21 6.63 -5.20
CA TYR A 306 2.15 6.03 -4.28
C TYR A 306 3.57 6.55 -4.51
N TRP A 307 3.91 6.85 -5.73
CA TRP A 307 5.18 7.44 -6.13
C TRP A 307 5.01 8.37 -7.35
N ARG A 308 6.08 9.01 -7.75
CA ARG A 308 6.08 9.94 -8.89
C ARG A 308 7.41 9.85 -9.65
N ILE A 309 7.35 9.82 -10.96
CA ILE A 309 8.55 9.97 -11.81
C ILE A 309 9.20 11.32 -11.51
N GLY A 310 10.50 11.31 -11.27
CA GLY A 310 11.29 12.52 -11.01
C GLY A 310 11.34 13.01 -9.57
N GLY A 311 10.85 12.22 -8.59
CA GLY A 311 11.05 12.55 -7.18
C GLY A 311 10.11 11.91 -6.20
N ALA A 312 10.36 12.12 -4.91
CA ALA A 312 9.51 11.63 -3.84
C ALA A 312 8.19 12.40 -3.79
N LEU A 313 7.10 11.69 -3.51
CA LEU A 313 5.87 12.33 -3.03
C LEU A 313 6.12 12.84 -1.62
N VAL A 314 5.98 14.15 -1.43
CA VAL A 314 5.92 14.76 -0.12
C VAL A 314 4.48 14.63 0.34
N GLY A 315 4.22 13.62 1.17
CA GLY A 315 2.90 13.35 1.73
C GLY A 315 2.81 13.70 3.20
#